data_1d6fc2c060e436de05cf94405ffcf63e
#
_entry.id   1d6fc2c060e436de05cf94405ffcf63e
#
_cell.length_a   1.000
_cell.length_b   1.000
_cell.length_c   1.000
_cell.angle_alpha   90.00
_cell.angle_beta   90.00
_cell.angle_gamma   90.00
#
_symmetry.space_group_name_H-M   'P 1'
#
loop_
_entity.id
_entity.type
_entity.pdbx_description
1 polymer ?
#
loop_
_entity_poly.entity_id
_entity_poly.type
_entity_poly.pdbx_seq_one_letter_code
_entity_poly.pdbx_strand_id
1 'polypeptide(L)'
;MIEIYLVIEQSFFISNGIDYAMAVDANDDIDVFDNYEKALSYFEDRSEEICRNENLEMKDLSTSDEKIAMWKRPNGNRHFLKLIKKTIR
;
A
#
# COMPACT_ATOMS: atom_id res chain seq x y z
N MET A 1 8.11 -16.40 19.57
CA MET A 1 7.96 -15.92 18.19
C MET A 1 6.64 -15.19 18.08
N ILE A 2 6.70 -13.92 17.72
CA ILE A 2 5.52 -13.07 17.59
C ILE A 2 5.34 -12.70 16.13
N GLU A 3 4.15 -12.90 15.60
CA GLU A 3 3.83 -12.48 14.24
C GLU A 3 2.99 -11.21 14.31
N ILE A 4 3.41 -10.21 13.55
CA ILE A 4 2.64 -8.99 13.38
C ILE A 4 2.37 -8.75 11.89
N TYR A 5 1.37 -7.96 11.62
CA TYR A 5 0.97 -7.64 10.26
C TYR A 5 1.00 -6.13 10.09
N LEU A 6 1.64 -5.69 9.02
CA LEU A 6 1.81 -4.27 8.74
C LEU A 6 1.01 -3.92 7.49
N VAL A 7 0.23 -2.85 7.58
CA VAL A 7 -0.37 -2.24 6.40
C VAL A 7 0.37 -0.94 6.17
N ILE A 8 1.05 -0.86 5.03
CA ILE A 8 1.94 0.25 4.68
C ILE A 8 1.37 0.99 3.48
N GLU A 9 1.18 2.29 3.63
CA GLU A 9 0.69 3.14 2.56
C GLU A 9 1.82 4.06 2.12
N GLN A 10 2.13 4.05 0.80
CA GLN A 10 3.26 4.79 0.25
C GLN A 10 2.84 5.52 -1.03
N SER A 11 3.38 6.71 -1.23
CA SER A 11 3.17 7.48 -2.45
C SER A 11 4.49 7.74 -3.14
N PHE A 12 4.49 7.59 -4.46
CA PHE A 12 5.67 7.81 -5.29
C PHE A 12 5.33 8.85 -6.36
N PHE A 13 6.26 9.78 -6.58
CA PHE A 13 6.12 10.78 -7.62
C PHE A 13 7.04 10.46 -8.79
N ILE A 14 6.57 10.76 -9.99
CA ILE A 14 7.38 10.68 -11.20
C ILE A 14 7.77 12.11 -11.57
N SER A 15 9.07 12.36 -11.62
CA SER A 15 9.58 13.69 -11.91
C SER A 15 10.08 13.78 -13.35
N ASN A 16 9.69 14.86 -14.05
CA ASN A 16 10.19 15.22 -15.38
C ASN A 16 10.01 14.14 -16.46
N GLY A 17 9.00 13.32 -16.36
CA GLY A 17 8.74 12.29 -17.36
C GLY A 17 9.76 11.16 -17.36
N ILE A 18 10.74 11.20 -16.48
CA ILE A 18 11.69 10.12 -16.30
C ILE A 18 11.04 9.08 -15.39
N ASP A 19 10.99 7.86 -15.85
CA ASP A 19 10.27 6.79 -15.17
C ASP A 19 11.12 6.21 -14.03
N TYR A 20 11.41 7.02 -13.03
CA TYR A 20 11.88 6.50 -11.77
C TYR A 20 10.99 7.05 -10.65
N ALA A 21 10.51 6.15 -9.85
CA ALA A 21 9.70 6.50 -8.71
C ALA A 21 10.63 6.85 -7.55
N MET A 22 10.59 8.11 -7.13
CA MET A 22 11.23 8.49 -5.89
C MET A 22 10.20 8.39 -4.79
N ALA A 23 10.55 7.73 -3.71
CA ALA A 23 9.77 7.81 -2.49
C ALA A 23 9.86 9.25 -2.03
N VAL A 24 8.79 9.97 -2.14
CA VAL A 24 8.85 11.41 -1.93
C VAL A 24 8.48 11.77 -0.52
N ASP A 25 8.04 10.84 0.25
CA ASP A 25 7.61 11.24 1.55
C ASP A 25 8.15 10.36 2.65
N ALA A 26 8.76 11.04 3.61
CA ALA A 26 9.09 10.46 4.88
C ALA A 26 7.86 10.03 5.68
N ASN A 27 6.65 10.29 5.17
CA ASN A 27 5.41 9.97 5.85
C ASN A 27 4.76 8.71 5.28
N ASP A 28 5.51 7.61 5.28
CA ASP A 28 4.88 6.32 5.07
C ASP A 28 3.94 6.07 6.26
N ASP A 29 2.66 5.89 5.97
CA ASP A 29 1.71 5.51 7.00
C ASP A 29 1.82 4.02 7.23
N ILE A 30 2.14 3.64 8.46
CA ILE A 30 2.28 2.25 8.84
C ILE A 30 1.34 1.96 9.99
N ASP A 31 0.43 1.00 9.77
CA ASP A 31 -0.46 0.50 10.79
C ASP A 31 -0.07 -0.92 11.16
N VAL A 32 -0.01 -1.21 12.45
CA VAL A 32 0.43 -2.49 12.98
C VAL A 32 -0.75 -3.25 13.57
N PHE A 33 -0.86 -4.51 13.18
CA PHE A 33 -1.94 -5.40 13.64
C PHE A 33 -1.36 -6.68 14.21
N ASP A 34 -1.99 -7.19 15.25
CA ASP A 34 -1.64 -8.46 15.86
C ASP A 34 -2.33 -9.66 15.22
N ASN A 35 -3.23 -9.40 14.28
CA ASN A 35 -4.11 -10.41 13.70
C ASN A 35 -4.26 -10.16 12.21
N TYR A 36 -4.11 -11.22 11.42
CA TYR A 36 -4.20 -11.12 9.96
C TYR A 36 -5.57 -10.62 9.49
N GLU A 37 -6.63 -11.11 10.10
CA GLU A 37 -7.98 -10.75 9.67
C GLU A 37 -8.27 -9.27 9.90
N LYS A 38 -7.77 -8.70 10.99
CA LYS A 38 -7.89 -7.27 11.25
C LYS A 38 -7.11 -6.46 10.23
N ALA A 39 -5.89 -6.89 9.93
CA ALA A 39 -5.05 -6.23 8.94
C ALA A 39 -5.68 -6.29 7.56
N LEU A 40 -6.21 -7.44 7.18
CA LEU A 40 -6.87 -7.63 5.90
C LEU A 40 -8.12 -6.76 5.77
N SER A 41 -8.92 -6.70 6.81
CA SER A 41 -10.12 -5.85 6.84
C SER A 41 -9.76 -4.38 6.64
N TYR A 42 -8.74 -3.92 7.35
CA TYR A 42 -8.25 -2.55 7.18
C TYR A 42 -7.73 -2.31 5.76
N PHE A 43 -6.96 -3.25 5.22
CA PHE A 43 -6.42 -3.15 3.87
C PHE A 43 -7.55 -3.04 2.83
N GLU A 44 -8.55 -3.89 2.94
CA GLU A 44 -9.68 -3.88 2.01
C GLU A 44 -10.51 -2.59 2.13
N ASP A 45 -10.80 -2.16 3.34
CA ASP A 45 -11.56 -0.93 3.58
C ASP A 45 -10.80 0.29 3.04
N ARG A 46 -9.50 0.34 3.27
CA ARG A 46 -8.67 1.45 2.79
C ARG A 46 -8.56 1.45 1.27
N SER A 47 -8.41 0.26 0.66
CA SER A 47 -8.37 0.12 -0.79
C SER A 47 -9.64 0.63 -1.43
N GLU A 48 -10.78 0.24 -0.87
CA GLU A 48 -12.09 0.67 -1.36
C GLU A 48 -12.27 2.18 -1.21
N GLU A 49 -11.82 2.74 -0.08
CA GLU A 49 -11.87 4.17 0.16
C GLU A 49 -11.05 4.95 -0.87
N ILE A 50 -9.85 4.48 -1.19
CA ILE A 50 -9.00 5.12 -2.20
C ILE A 50 -9.66 5.07 -3.57
N CYS A 51 -10.20 3.92 -3.96
CA CYS A 51 -10.90 3.78 -5.24
C CYS A 51 -12.06 4.77 -5.35
N ARG A 52 -12.81 4.89 -4.28
CA ARG A 52 -14.00 5.74 -4.25
C ARG A 52 -13.66 7.22 -4.22
N ASN A 53 -12.71 7.61 -3.36
CA ASN A 53 -12.35 9.01 -3.18
C ASN A 53 -11.60 9.61 -4.35
N GLU A 54 -10.74 8.84 -4.98
CA GLU A 54 -9.93 9.32 -6.10
C GLU A 54 -10.47 8.88 -7.46
N ASN A 55 -11.50 8.04 -7.46
CA ASN A 55 -12.10 7.49 -8.68
C ASN A 55 -11.04 6.84 -9.57
N LEU A 56 -10.18 6.05 -8.97
CA LEU A 56 -9.11 5.34 -9.64
C LEU A 56 -9.33 3.84 -9.56
N GLU A 57 -8.88 3.15 -10.58
CA GLU A 57 -8.95 1.70 -10.62
C GLU A 57 -7.73 1.09 -9.93
N MET A 58 -7.98 0.13 -9.05
CA MET A 58 -6.92 -0.58 -8.34
C MET A 58 -6.30 -1.66 -9.22
N LYS A 59 -4.98 -1.72 -9.21
CA LYS A 59 -4.24 -2.82 -9.82
C LYS A 59 -3.68 -3.71 -8.72
N ASP A 60 -3.97 -4.99 -8.81
CA ASP A 60 -3.50 -5.97 -7.83
C ASP A 60 -2.12 -6.49 -8.27
N LEU A 61 -1.12 -6.21 -7.45
CA LEU A 61 0.26 -6.65 -7.67
C LEU A 61 0.69 -7.67 -6.61
N SER A 62 -0.26 -8.29 -5.94
CA SER A 62 0.02 -9.20 -4.85
C SER A 62 0.87 -10.38 -5.28
N THR A 63 1.76 -10.82 -4.37
CA THR A 63 2.58 -12.01 -4.53
C THR A 63 2.07 -13.09 -3.57
N SER A 64 2.76 -14.23 -3.52
CA SER A 64 2.42 -15.28 -2.56
C SER A 64 2.64 -14.85 -1.10
N ASP A 65 3.54 -13.90 -0.88
CA ASP A 65 3.94 -13.48 0.47
C ASP A 65 3.37 -12.12 0.89
N GLU A 66 2.98 -11.29 -0.06
CA GLU A 66 2.54 -9.94 0.21
C GLU A 66 1.29 -9.60 -0.58
N LYS A 67 0.39 -8.85 0.05
CA LYS A 67 -0.78 -8.31 -0.62
C LYS A 67 -0.48 -6.87 -1.00
N ILE A 68 -0.56 -6.55 -2.29
CA ILE A 68 -0.16 -5.24 -2.81
C ILE A 68 -1.23 -4.69 -3.74
N ALA A 69 -1.70 -3.51 -3.44
CA ALA A 69 -2.61 -2.76 -4.30
C ALA A 69 -1.91 -1.49 -4.79
N MET A 70 -2.10 -1.16 -6.05
CA MET A 70 -1.50 0.03 -6.65
C MET A 70 -2.55 0.84 -7.41
N TRP A 71 -2.44 2.16 -7.30
CA TRP A 71 -3.25 3.12 -8.07
C TRP A 71 -2.31 4.04 -8.81
N LYS A 72 -2.58 4.24 -10.09
CA LYS A 72 -1.81 5.17 -10.92
C LYS A 72 -2.67 6.41 -11.18
N ARG A 73 -2.16 7.56 -10.77
CA ARG A 73 -2.85 8.82 -10.99
C ARG A 73 -2.59 9.37 -12.40
N PRO A 74 -3.48 10.21 -12.93
CA PRO A 74 -3.32 10.76 -14.28
C PRO A 74 -2.00 11.49 -14.52
N ASN A 75 -1.43 12.08 -13.47
CA ASN A 75 -0.13 12.77 -13.55
C ASN A 75 1.07 11.82 -13.52
N GLY A 76 0.83 10.51 -13.45
CA GLY A 76 1.87 9.50 -13.39
C GLY A 76 2.29 9.10 -11.99
N ASN A 77 1.86 9.79 -10.97
CA ASN A 77 2.15 9.42 -9.59
C ASN A 77 1.51 8.09 -9.25
N ARG A 78 2.16 7.33 -8.39
CA ARG A 78 1.67 6.01 -7.97
C ARG A 78 1.44 5.97 -6.48
N HIS A 79 0.40 5.27 -6.10
CA HIS A 79 0.04 5.08 -4.71
C HIS A 79 -0.02 3.57 -4.44
N PHE A 80 0.63 3.13 -3.37
CA PHE A 80 0.69 1.72 -3.01
C PHE A 80 0.10 1.50 -1.63
N LEU A 81 -0.57 0.38 -1.49
CA LEU A 81 -1.01 -0.12 -0.19
C LEU A 81 -0.55 -1.56 -0.09
N LYS A 82 0.21 -1.87 0.95
CA LYS A 82 0.80 -3.21 1.12
C LYS A 82 0.39 -3.79 2.46
N LEU A 83 0.12 -5.10 2.47
CA LEU A 83 -0.06 -5.85 3.69
C LEU A 83 1.03 -6.92 3.74
N ILE A 84 1.89 -6.82 4.73
CA ILE A 84 2.99 -7.75 4.91
C ILE A 84 2.95 -8.37 6.30
N LYS A 85 3.47 -9.58 6.40
CA LYS A 85 3.64 -10.29 7.66
C LYS A 85 5.09 -10.16 8.12
N LYS A 86 5.28 -9.84 9.38
CA LYS A 86 6.60 -9.76 9.96
C LYS A 86 6.67 -10.64 11.21
N THR A 87 7.72 -11.43 11.30
CA THR A 87 7.96 -12.27 12.46
C THR A 87 9.01 -11.61 13.33
N ILE A 88 8.70 -11.45 14.62
CA ILE A 88 9.62 -10.89 15.59
C ILE A 88 10.06 -12.01 16.50
N ARG A 89 11.35 -12.18 16.62
CA ARG A 89 11.94 -13.21 17.48
C ARG A 89 12.26 -12.66 18.86
#